data_8b41fa19a8a74b7c09595f6359b40f57
#
_entry.id   8b41fa19a8a74b7c09595f6359b40f57
#
_cell.length_a   1.000
_cell.length_b   1.000
_cell.length_c   1.000
_cell.angle_alpha   90.00
_cell.angle_beta   90.00
_cell.angle_gamma   90.00
#
_symmetry.space_group_name_H-M   'P 1'
#
loop_
_entity.id
_entity.type
_entity.pdbx_description
1 polymer ?
#
loop_
_entity_poly.entity_id
_entity_poly.type
_entity_poly.pdbx_seq_one_letter_code
_entity_poly.pdbx_strand_id
1 'polypeptide(L)'
;MNKPFSQACENNKVAILAALADSFSASKTVLEVGSGSGQHAVFFAPNMPWLSWQTSDILANHQGISQWLKEYPAGNLLHPIELDLNHPWPIEKIDAIYTANTLHIISWPLVQAFFSGVSQHLNQQGKCCVYGPFNYQGQYTSESNAGFDIWLKERDSQSAIRNIEAIMALAENVGLSLENDHAMPANNRLLVFQKLG
;
A
#
# COMPACT_ATOMS: atom_id res chain seq x y z
N MET A 1 21.62 3.92 14.35
CA MET A 1 21.31 4.21 12.93
C MET A 1 20.34 5.38 12.89
N ASN A 2 20.44 6.25 11.88
CA ASN A 2 19.47 7.34 11.71
C ASN A 2 18.09 6.77 11.36
N LYS A 3 17.05 7.36 11.92
CA LYS A 3 15.65 7.02 11.60
C LYS A 3 15.41 7.23 10.09
N PRO A 4 14.86 6.24 9.37
CA PRO A 4 14.59 6.39 7.95
C PRO A 4 13.56 7.50 7.71
N PHE A 5 13.73 8.24 6.61
CA PHE A 5 12.83 9.31 6.24
C PHE A 5 12.52 9.27 4.74
N SER A 6 11.25 9.43 4.40
CA SER A 6 10.76 9.51 3.03
C SER A 6 10.04 10.84 2.79
N GLN A 7 10.62 11.69 1.95
CA GLN A 7 9.96 12.93 1.55
C GLN A 7 8.66 12.66 0.77
N ALA A 8 8.59 11.54 0.04
CA ALA A 8 7.38 11.15 -0.67
C ALA A 8 6.20 10.91 0.30
N CYS A 9 6.45 10.26 1.45
CA CYS A 9 5.42 10.07 2.48
C CYS A 9 4.91 11.41 3.03
N GLU A 10 5.81 12.36 3.28
CA GLU A 10 5.40 13.70 3.75
C GLU A 10 4.53 14.44 2.72
N ASN A 11 4.88 14.33 1.45
CA ASN A 11 4.20 15.05 0.38
C ASN A 11 2.80 14.50 0.07
N ASN A 12 2.57 13.21 0.30
CA ASN A 12 1.32 12.53 -0.14
C ASN A 12 0.37 12.18 1.00
N LYS A 13 0.83 12.14 2.26
CA LYS A 13 0.07 11.62 3.40
C LYS A 13 -1.30 12.29 3.61
N VAL A 14 -1.40 13.61 3.42
CA VAL A 14 -2.66 14.34 3.64
C VAL A 14 -3.71 13.99 2.59
N ALA A 15 -3.29 13.93 1.32
CA ALA A 15 -4.19 13.57 0.22
C ALA A 15 -4.64 12.10 0.33
N ILE A 16 -3.71 11.20 0.70
CA ILE A 16 -4.01 9.79 0.90
C ILE A 16 -4.99 9.62 2.08
N LEU A 17 -4.75 10.29 3.22
CA LEU A 17 -5.62 10.22 4.39
C LEU A 17 -7.09 10.53 4.03
N ALA A 18 -7.33 11.59 3.26
CA ALA A 18 -8.69 11.99 2.89
C ALA A 18 -9.45 10.85 2.17
N ALA A 19 -8.79 10.17 1.22
CA ALA A 19 -9.39 9.07 0.48
C ALA A 19 -9.51 7.77 1.32
N LEU A 20 -8.50 7.48 2.19
CA LEU A 20 -8.54 6.31 3.07
C LEU A 20 -9.63 6.43 4.14
N ALA A 21 -9.83 7.63 4.73
CA ALA A 21 -10.84 7.84 5.77
C ALA A 21 -12.26 7.54 5.26
N ASP A 22 -12.55 7.88 4.01
CA ASP A 22 -13.80 7.53 3.34
C ASP A 22 -13.87 6.01 3.05
N SER A 23 -12.84 5.48 2.38
CA SER A 23 -12.79 4.07 1.97
C SER A 23 -12.87 3.10 3.15
N PHE A 24 -12.26 3.44 4.29
CA PHE A 24 -12.18 2.60 5.48
C PHE A 24 -13.16 2.98 6.60
N SER A 25 -14.16 3.82 6.29
CA SER A 25 -15.13 4.32 7.29
C SER A 25 -15.91 3.21 8.00
N ALA A 26 -16.16 2.08 7.33
CA ALA A 26 -16.84 0.91 7.89
C ALA A 26 -15.89 -0.19 8.42
N SER A 27 -14.58 -0.04 8.22
CA SER A 27 -13.57 -1.01 8.66
C SER A 27 -13.22 -0.81 10.15
N LYS A 28 -12.76 -1.88 10.79
CA LYS A 28 -12.25 -1.85 12.18
C LYS A 28 -10.77 -2.15 12.25
N THR A 29 -10.27 -2.91 11.29
CA THR A 29 -8.89 -3.37 11.24
C THR A 29 -8.29 -3.07 9.86
N VAL A 30 -7.04 -2.65 9.82
CA VAL A 30 -6.30 -2.44 8.58
C VAL A 30 -4.90 -2.99 8.69
N LEU A 31 -4.44 -3.67 7.64
CA LEU A 31 -3.06 -4.08 7.45
C LEU A 31 -2.39 -3.15 6.44
N GLU A 32 -1.31 -2.51 6.84
CA GLU A 32 -0.42 -1.80 5.93
C GLU A 32 0.68 -2.74 5.45
N VAL A 33 0.67 -3.09 4.18
CA VAL A 33 1.68 -3.96 3.55
C VAL A 33 2.80 -3.10 2.99
N GLY A 34 4.04 -3.31 3.48
CA GLY A 34 5.18 -2.50 3.10
C GLY A 34 5.16 -1.12 3.76
N SER A 35 5.17 -1.07 5.10
CA SER A 35 5.13 0.19 5.88
C SER A 35 6.38 1.05 5.71
N GLY A 36 7.48 0.51 5.14
CA GLY A 36 8.69 1.23 4.78
C GLY A 36 9.35 1.93 5.96
N SER A 37 9.25 3.26 6.01
CA SER A 37 9.75 4.04 7.14
C SER A 37 8.82 4.01 8.37
N GLY A 38 7.53 3.73 8.19
CA GLY A 38 6.49 3.86 9.21
C GLY A 38 5.82 5.25 9.27
N GLN A 39 6.23 6.21 8.40
CA GLN A 39 5.70 7.59 8.42
C GLN A 39 4.20 7.66 8.12
N HIS A 40 3.70 6.85 7.19
CA HIS A 40 2.26 6.79 6.89
C HIS A 40 1.49 6.29 8.11
N ALA A 41 1.90 5.18 8.71
CA ALA A 41 1.23 4.57 9.85
C ALA A 41 1.07 5.53 11.03
N VAL A 42 2.15 6.23 11.42
CA VAL A 42 2.10 7.19 12.54
C VAL A 42 1.25 8.42 12.25
N PHE A 43 1.01 8.73 10.99
CA PHE A 43 0.13 9.82 10.58
C PHE A 43 -1.32 9.36 10.44
N PHE A 44 -1.56 8.16 9.84
CA PHE A 44 -2.91 7.70 9.54
C PHE A 44 -3.64 7.15 10.77
N ALA A 45 -2.97 6.34 11.58
CA ALA A 45 -3.61 5.69 12.72
C ALA A 45 -4.31 6.69 13.68
N PRO A 46 -3.66 7.75 14.19
CA PRO A 46 -4.33 8.70 15.07
C PRO A 46 -5.44 9.51 14.38
N ASN A 47 -5.39 9.68 13.04
CA ASN A 47 -6.42 10.38 12.27
C ASN A 47 -7.60 9.49 11.87
N MET A 48 -7.51 8.19 12.09
CA MET A 48 -8.58 7.20 11.92
C MET A 48 -8.72 6.35 13.19
N PRO A 49 -9.17 6.95 14.32
CA PRO A 49 -9.13 6.31 15.65
C PRO A 49 -10.08 5.11 15.79
N TRP A 50 -10.99 4.92 14.85
CA TRP A 50 -11.88 3.74 14.78
C TRP A 50 -11.20 2.49 14.23
N LEU A 51 -10.00 2.61 13.60
CA LEU A 51 -9.23 1.51 13.04
C LEU A 51 -8.15 1.03 14.01
N SER A 52 -7.96 -0.27 14.10
CA SER A 52 -6.70 -0.85 14.57
C SER A 52 -5.75 -0.96 13.39
N TRP A 53 -4.63 -0.22 13.41
CA TRP A 53 -3.66 -0.13 12.30
C TRP A 53 -2.48 -1.06 12.54
N GLN A 54 -2.41 -2.14 11.76
CA GLN A 54 -1.30 -3.09 11.80
C GLN A 54 -0.25 -2.72 10.74
N THR A 55 0.94 -2.35 11.19
CA THR A 55 2.09 -2.18 10.30
C THR A 55 2.71 -3.52 9.93
N SER A 56 3.25 -3.64 8.70
CA SER A 56 3.98 -4.84 8.30
C SER A 56 5.05 -4.52 7.24
N ASP A 57 6.14 -5.28 7.29
CA ASP A 57 7.22 -5.20 6.29
C ASP A 57 8.15 -6.41 6.46
N ILE A 58 9.13 -6.55 5.56
CA ILE A 58 10.25 -7.47 5.77
C ILE A 58 11.04 -7.07 7.03
N LEU A 59 11.63 -8.04 7.71
CA LEU A 59 12.31 -7.85 9.00
C LEU A 59 13.35 -6.71 8.99
N ALA A 60 14.03 -6.51 7.85
CA ALA A 60 15.04 -5.47 7.69
C ALA A 60 14.51 -4.04 7.94
N ASN A 61 13.21 -3.78 7.74
CA ASN A 61 12.59 -2.46 7.90
C ASN A 61 12.00 -2.24 9.31
N HIS A 62 11.85 -3.30 10.13
CA HIS A 62 11.17 -3.21 11.43
C HIS A 62 11.82 -2.22 12.40
N GLN A 63 13.15 -2.12 12.40
CA GLN A 63 13.84 -1.17 13.27
C GLN A 63 13.46 0.28 12.95
N GLY A 64 13.41 0.63 11.66
CA GLY A 64 13.03 1.96 11.20
C GLY A 64 11.58 2.29 11.54
N ILE A 65 10.66 1.36 11.25
CA ILE A 65 9.23 1.49 11.60
C ILE A 65 9.09 1.72 13.11
N SER A 66 9.72 0.87 13.94
CA SER A 66 9.63 0.95 15.40
C SER A 66 10.16 2.26 15.97
N GLN A 67 11.17 2.89 15.32
CA GLN A 67 11.65 4.22 15.72
C GLN A 67 10.57 5.30 15.52
N TRP A 68 9.84 5.26 14.38
CA TRP A 68 8.73 6.17 14.12
C TRP A 68 7.57 5.95 15.09
N LEU A 69 7.16 4.70 15.32
CA LEU A 69 6.08 4.35 16.24
C LEU A 69 6.40 4.81 17.69
N LYS A 70 7.66 4.67 18.11
CA LYS A 70 8.10 5.11 19.44
C LYS A 70 8.05 6.63 19.60
N GLU A 71 8.38 7.38 18.54
CA GLU A 71 8.39 8.84 18.57
C GLU A 71 6.97 9.43 18.46
N TYR A 72 6.09 8.76 17.72
CA TYR A 72 4.70 9.17 17.51
C TYR A 72 3.72 8.04 17.91
N PRO A 73 3.59 7.74 19.19
CA PRO A 73 2.73 6.65 19.65
C PRO A 73 1.25 6.99 19.48
N ALA A 74 0.46 6.00 19.09
CA ALA A 74 -0.99 6.08 19.05
C ALA A 74 -1.60 4.78 19.61
N GLY A 75 -2.71 4.89 20.32
CA GLY A 75 -3.33 3.74 21.01
C GLY A 75 -3.88 2.66 20.05
N ASN A 76 -4.09 3.00 18.79
CA ASN A 76 -4.60 2.11 17.75
C ASN A 76 -3.53 1.69 16.73
N LEU A 77 -2.26 2.03 16.95
CA LEU A 77 -1.14 1.71 16.10
C LEU A 77 -0.33 0.53 16.64
N LEU A 78 -0.23 -0.55 15.87
CA LEU A 78 0.40 -1.80 16.28
C LEU A 78 1.83 -1.92 15.75
N HIS A 79 2.69 -2.58 16.51
CA HIS A 79 4.07 -2.87 16.13
C HIS A 79 4.14 -3.70 14.85
N PRO A 80 5.23 -3.56 14.05
CA PRO A 80 5.33 -4.25 12.78
C PRO A 80 5.40 -5.76 12.95
N ILE A 81 4.62 -6.46 12.13
CA ILE A 81 4.76 -7.91 11.91
C ILE A 81 5.62 -8.16 10.69
N GLU A 82 6.37 -9.25 10.69
CA GLU A 82 7.14 -9.68 9.53
C GLU A 82 6.18 -10.17 8.43
N LEU A 83 6.21 -9.51 7.28
CA LEU A 83 5.45 -9.89 6.11
C LEU A 83 6.34 -9.80 4.87
N ASP A 84 6.77 -10.96 4.40
CA ASP A 84 7.46 -11.14 3.13
C ASP A 84 6.46 -11.78 2.15
N LEU A 85 6.25 -11.13 1.00
CA LEU A 85 5.31 -11.59 -0.02
C LEU A 85 5.68 -12.96 -0.64
N ASN A 86 6.90 -13.45 -0.42
CA ASN A 86 7.31 -14.81 -0.80
C ASN A 86 6.75 -15.90 0.14
N HIS A 87 6.18 -15.53 1.28
CA HIS A 87 5.71 -16.45 2.31
C HIS A 87 4.23 -16.23 2.62
N PRO A 88 3.54 -17.21 3.23
CA PRO A 88 2.18 -17.01 3.75
C PRO A 88 2.13 -15.85 4.73
N TRP A 89 1.11 -15.01 4.64
CA TRP A 89 0.95 -13.89 5.55
C TRP A 89 0.61 -14.37 6.97
N PRO A 90 1.26 -13.86 8.02
CA PRO A 90 1.08 -14.33 9.38
C PRO A 90 -0.10 -13.64 10.07
N ILE A 91 -1.21 -13.51 9.37
CA ILE A 91 -2.44 -12.88 9.87
C ILE A 91 -3.66 -13.72 9.53
N GLU A 92 -4.74 -13.51 10.26
CA GLU A 92 -6.06 -14.02 9.94
C GLU A 92 -6.80 -13.07 8.96
N LYS A 93 -8.12 -13.03 9.03
CA LYS A 93 -8.95 -12.12 8.23
C LYS A 93 -8.86 -10.68 8.73
N ILE A 94 -8.93 -9.73 7.80
CA ILE A 94 -8.83 -8.30 8.08
C ILE A 94 -9.83 -7.51 7.22
N ASP A 95 -10.30 -6.35 7.72
CA ASP A 95 -11.35 -5.58 7.03
C ASP A 95 -10.79 -4.71 5.90
N ALA A 96 -9.56 -4.23 6.05
CA ALA A 96 -8.93 -3.37 5.07
C ALA A 96 -7.44 -3.70 4.89
N ILE A 97 -6.95 -3.48 3.68
CA ILE A 97 -5.52 -3.59 3.34
C ILE A 97 -5.11 -2.30 2.63
N TYR A 98 -3.96 -1.78 3.01
CA TYR A 98 -3.36 -0.60 2.40
C TYR A 98 -1.91 -0.88 2.00
N THR A 99 -1.50 -0.35 0.85
CA THR A 99 -0.10 -0.31 0.44
C THR A 99 0.19 0.96 -0.35
N ALA A 100 1.37 1.52 -0.17
CA ALA A 100 1.80 2.73 -0.88
C ALA A 100 3.20 2.59 -1.45
N ASN A 101 3.35 2.96 -2.71
CA ASN A 101 4.64 2.98 -3.41
C ASN A 101 5.37 1.61 -3.41
N THR A 102 4.61 0.51 -3.34
CA THR A 102 5.14 -0.85 -3.27
C THR A 102 5.14 -1.54 -4.64
N LEU A 103 4.00 -1.53 -5.34
CA LEU A 103 3.81 -2.37 -6.54
C LEU A 103 4.75 -2.06 -7.70
N HIS A 104 5.28 -0.84 -7.78
CA HIS A 104 6.26 -0.46 -8.82
C HIS A 104 7.71 -0.77 -8.40
N ILE A 105 7.97 -1.07 -7.10
CA ILE A 105 9.29 -1.42 -6.58
C ILE A 105 9.53 -2.93 -6.65
N ILE A 106 8.54 -3.74 -6.26
CA ILE A 106 8.66 -5.20 -6.20
C ILE A 106 8.55 -5.83 -7.60
N SER A 107 9.08 -7.04 -7.77
CA SER A 107 8.97 -7.80 -9.01
C SER A 107 7.52 -8.17 -9.36
N TRP A 108 7.23 -8.45 -10.64
CA TRP A 108 5.88 -8.84 -11.05
C TRP A 108 5.34 -10.09 -10.35
N PRO A 109 6.12 -11.17 -10.12
CA PRO A 109 5.66 -12.29 -9.29
C PRO A 109 5.25 -11.89 -7.88
N LEU A 110 5.93 -10.93 -7.26
CA LEU A 110 5.54 -10.42 -5.93
C LEU A 110 4.26 -9.57 -5.99
N VAL A 111 4.02 -8.84 -7.09
CA VAL A 111 2.71 -8.18 -7.30
C VAL A 111 1.58 -9.22 -7.35
N GLN A 112 1.79 -10.33 -8.05
CA GLN A 112 0.82 -11.44 -8.09
C GLN A 112 0.61 -12.07 -6.70
N ALA A 113 1.70 -12.29 -5.96
CA ALA A 113 1.66 -12.80 -4.59
C ALA A 113 0.91 -11.84 -3.64
N PHE A 114 1.10 -10.51 -3.79
CA PHE A 114 0.34 -9.51 -3.05
C PHE A 114 -1.18 -9.68 -3.26
N PHE A 115 -1.66 -9.73 -4.50
CA PHE A 115 -3.09 -9.90 -4.78
C PHE A 115 -3.64 -11.25 -4.29
N SER A 116 -2.84 -12.32 -4.36
CA SER A 116 -3.18 -13.61 -3.77
C SER A 116 -3.36 -13.50 -2.25
N GLY A 117 -2.42 -12.84 -1.56
CA GLY A 117 -2.49 -12.58 -0.13
C GLY A 117 -3.70 -11.72 0.25
N VAL A 118 -3.98 -10.66 -0.51
CA VAL A 118 -5.19 -9.83 -0.34
C VAL A 118 -6.46 -10.71 -0.43
N SER A 119 -6.57 -11.54 -1.45
CA SER A 119 -7.74 -12.43 -1.61
C SER A 119 -7.90 -13.41 -0.44
N GLN A 120 -6.80 -13.94 0.08
CA GLN A 120 -6.85 -14.90 1.18
C GLN A 120 -7.25 -14.26 2.51
N HIS A 121 -6.78 -13.04 2.79
CA HIS A 121 -6.87 -12.43 4.12
C HIS A 121 -7.93 -11.31 4.22
N LEU A 122 -8.30 -10.67 3.12
CA LEU A 122 -9.34 -9.63 3.15
C LEU A 122 -10.72 -10.26 3.41
N ASN A 123 -11.49 -9.67 4.31
CA ASN A 123 -12.88 -10.05 4.57
C ASN A 123 -13.77 -9.78 3.34
N GLN A 124 -14.91 -10.46 3.25
CA GLN A 124 -15.94 -10.14 2.27
C GLN A 124 -16.39 -8.68 2.45
N GLN A 125 -16.59 -7.96 1.35
CA GLN A 125 -16.87 -6.52 1.30
C GLN A 125 -15.72 -5.64 1.83
N GLY A 126 -14.58 -6.23 2.24
CA GLY A 126 -13.39 -5.51 2.67
C GLY A 126 -12.76 -4.71 1.53
N LYS A 127 -11.95 -3.72 1.89
CA LYS A 127 -11.32 -2.78 0.93
C LYS A 127 -9.82 -2.98 0.86
N CYS A 128 -9.28 -2.96 -0.35
CA CYS A 128 -7.84 -2.90 -0.59
C CYS A 128 -7.49 -1.60 -1.31
N CYS A 129 -6.72 -0.73 -0.67
CA CYS A 129 -6.28 0.55 -1.22
C CYS A 129 -4.81 0.47 -1.65
N VAL A 130 -4.54 0.78 -2.91
CA VAL A 130 -3.21 0.72 -3.51
C VAL A 130 -2.83 2.09 -4.05
N TYR A 131 -1.81 2.72 -3.44
CA TYR A 131 -1.30 4.03 -3.86
C TYR A 131 0.01 3.89 -4.65
N GLY A 132 0.11 4.62 -5.74
CA GLY A 132 1.34 4.73 -6.54
C GLY A 132 1.08 5.26 -7.94
N PRO A 133 2.13 5.35 -8.78
CA PRO A 133 1.99 5.66 -10.20
C PRO A 133 1.50 4.43 -10.98
N PHE A 134 0.66 4.68 -11.97
CA PHE A 134 0.20 3.65 -12.93
C PHE A 134 0.23 4.20 -14.35
N ASN A 135 0.47 3.30 -15.30
CA ASN A 135 0.29 3.55 -16.72
C ASN A 135 -1.13 3.17 -17.15
N TYR A 136 -1.64 3.82 -18.19
CA TYR A 136 -2.93 3.53 -18.77
C TYR A 136 -2.74 3.22 -20.25
N GLN A 137 -3.26 2.11 -20.72
CA GLN A 137 -3.14 1.64 -22.10
C GLN A 137 -1.68 1.61 -22.58
N GLY A 138 -0.76 1.24 -21.69
CA GLY A 138 0.67 1.20 -21.95
C GLY A 138 1.35 2.57 -22.04
N GLN A 139 0.64 3.68 -21.73
CA GLN A 139 1.18 5.02 -21.80
C GLN A 139 1.44 5.59 -20.41
N TYR A 140 2.54 6.34 -20.26
CA TYR A 140 2.81 7.11 -19.05
C TYR A 140 1.83 8.27 -18.91
N THR A 141 1.41 8.56 -17.70
CA THR A 141 0.51 9.68 -17.39
C THR A 141 1.22 11.03 -17.40
N SER A 142 2.54 11.05 -17.41
CA SER A 142 3.37 12.25 -17.46
C SER A 142 4.82 11.93 -17.86
N GLU A 143 5.55 12.95 -18.32
CA GLU A 143 6.99 12.84 -18.57
C GLU A 143 7.77 12.49 -17.29
N SER A 144 7.35 13.01 -16.12
CA SER A 144 7.97 12.69 -14.84
C SER A 144 7.82 11.21 -14.49
N ASN A 145 6.68 10.58 -14.80
CA ASN A 145 6.49 9.15 -14.60
C ASN A 145 7.33 8.33 -15.58
N ALA A 146 7.50 8.77 -16.82
CA ALA A 146 8.41 8.13 -17.78
C ALA A 146 9.85 8.12 -17.26
N GLY A 147 10.34 9.28 -16.80
CA GLY A 147 11.67 9.39 -16.18
C GLY A 147 11.82 8.55 -14.92
N PHE A 148 10.78 8.50 -14.09
CA PHE A 148 10.78 7.67 -12.86
C PHE A 148 10.82 6.17 -13.18
N ASP A 149 10.14 5.71 -14.22
CA ASP A 149 10.17 4.30 -14.64
C ASP A 149 11.55 3.88 -15.14
N ILE A 150 12.26 4.77 -15.86
CA ILE A 150 13.65 4.55 -16.27
C ILE A 150 14.53 4.39 -15.02
N TRP A 151 14.44 5.32 -14.07
CA TRP A 151 15.22 5.30 -12.83
C TRP A 151 14.94 4.04 -11.99
N LEU A 152 13.68 3.56 -11.93
CA LEU A 152 13.33 2.31 -11.26
C LEU A 152 14.08 1.12 -11.88
N LYS A 153 14.02 0.99 -13.20
CA LYS A 153 14.66 -0.10 -13.96
C LYS A 153 16.18 -0.11 -13.90
N GLU A 154 16.80 1.07 -13.78
CA GLU A 154 18.25 1.20 -13.57
C GLU A 154 18.68 0.66 -12.20
N ARG A 155 17.83 0.78 -11.17
CA ARG A 155 18.09 0.26 -9.81
C ARG A 155 17.79 -1.22 -9.67
N ASP A 156 16.70 -1.66 -10.27
CA ASP A 156 16.27 -3.05 -10.32
C ASP A 156 15.45 -3.29 -11.58
N SER A 157 15.94 -4.15 -12.45
CA SER A 157 15.27 -4.48 -13.72
C SER A 157 13.87 -5.10 -13.56
N GLN A 158 13.51 -5.55 -12.38
CA GLN A 158 12.19 -6.09 -12.04
C GLN A 158 11.20 -5.01 -11.60
N SER A 159 11.71 -3.81 -11.23
CA SER A 159 10.88 -2.66 -10.85
C SER A 159 10.36 -1.95 -12.10
N ALA A 160 9.09 -1.55 -12.08
CA ALA A 160 8.49 -0.75 -13.15
C ALA A 160 7.15 -0.13 -12.71
N ILE A 161 6.77 0.99 -13.30
CA ILE A 161 5.38 1.47 -13.20
C ILE A 161 4.47 0.46 -13.90
N ARG A 162 3.44 -0.02 -13.19
CA ARG A 162 2.55 -1.07 -13.68
C ARG A 162 1.41 -0.47 -14.53
N ASN A 163 0.97 -1.21 -15.55
CA ASN A 163 -0.25 -0.89 -16.26
C ASN A 163 -1.46 -1.19 -15.40
N ILE A 164 -2.39 -0.24 -15.30
CA ILE A 164 -3.60 -0.40 -14.48
C ILE A 164 -4.42 -1.61 -14.94
N GLU A 165 -4.49 -1.86 -16.25
CA GLU A 165 -5.25 -2.96 -16.83
C GLU A 165 -4.70 -4.32 -16.34
N ALA A 166 -3.39 -4.46 -16.21
CA ALA A 166 -2.77 -5.67 -15.68
C ALA A 166 -3.05 -5.84 -14.17
N ILE A 167 -3.07 -4.73 -13.43
CA ILE A 167 -3.43 -4.72 -12.00
C ILE A 167 -4.92 -5.08 -11.83
N MET A 168 -5.80 -4.51 -12.63
CA MET A 168 -7.24 -4.83 -12.60
C MET A 168 -7.49 -6.32 -12.92
N ALA A 169 -6.83 -6.86 -13.95
CA ALA A 169 -6.95 -8.27 -14.29
C ALA A 169 -6.49 -9.20 -13.16
N LEU A 170 -5.39 -8.85 -12.46
CA LEU A 170 -4.97 -9.61 -11.27
C LEU A 170 -6.00 -9.53 -10.14
N ALA A 171 -6.54 -8.35 -9.88
CA ALA A 171 -7.55 -8.14 -8.85
C ALA A 171 -8.83 -8.93 -9.14
N GLU A 172 -9.35 -8.85 -10.38
CA GLU A 172 -10.54 -9.58 -10.82
C GLU A 172 -10.37 -11.10 -10.72
N ASN A 173 -9.21 -11.62 -11.13
CA ASN A 173 -8.90 -13.06 -11.04
C ASN A 173 -8.93 -13.60 -9.60
N VAL A 174 -8.80 -12.75 -8.60
CA VAL A 174 -8.83 -13.15 -7.19
C VAL A 174 -10.09 -12.64 -6.44
N GLY A 175 -11.11 -12.22 -7.17
CA GLY A 175 -12.42 -11.84 -6.63
C GLY A 175 -12.47 -10.41 -6.05
N LEU A 176 -11.62 -9.52 -6.54
CA LEU A 176 -11.66 -8.10 -6.21
C LEU A 176 -12.17 -7.29 -7.42
N SER A 177 -12.98 -6.28 -7.19
CA SER A 177 -13.40 -5.33 -8.21
C SER A 177 -12.85 -3.93 -7.91
N LEU A 178 -12.42 -3.21 -8.93
CA LEU A 178 -12.05 -1.79 -8.80
C LEU A 178 -13.33 -0.98 -8.58
N GLU A 179 -13.41 -0.31 -7.43
CA GLU A 179 -14.53 0.54 -7.06
C GLU A 179 -14.24 2.02 -7.38
N ASN A 180 -13.02 2.46 -7.10
CA ASN A 180 -12.59 3.84 -7.34
C ASN A 180 -11.13 3.91 -7.83
N ASP A 181 -10.88 4.89 -8.68
CA ASP A 181 -9.57 5.27 -9.17
C ASP A 181 -9.39 6.78 -8.95
N HIS A 182 -8.86 7.15 -7.78
CA HIS A 182 -8.70 8.54 -7.39
C HIS A 182 -7.41 9.13 -7.99
N ALA A 183 -7.56 10.30 -8.65
CA ALA A 183 -6.41 11.10 -9.04
C ALA A 183 -5.73 11.69 -7.80
N MET A 184 -4.42 11.51 -7.68
CA MET A 184 -3.62 11.92 -6.54
C MET A 184 -2.50 12.88 -6.98
N PRO A 185 -1.94 13.68 -6.05
CA PRO A 185 -0.82 14.56 -6.39
C PRO A 185 0.35 13.83 -7.06
N ALA A 186 1.13 14.58 -7.83
CA ALA A 186 2.34 14.11 -8.53
C ALA A 186 2.06 12.92 -9.48
N ASN A 187 0.93 12.96 -10.20
CA ASN A 187 0.54 11.94 -11.18
C ASN A 187 0.44 10.52 -10.62
N ASN A 188 0.18 10.39 -9.32
CA ASN A 188 -0.15 9.13 -8.68
C ASN A 188 -1.65 8.86 -8.71
N ARG A 189 -2.01 7.65 -8.36
CA ARG A 189 -3.40 7.19 -8.19
C ARG A 189 -3.56 6.51 -6.84
N LEU A 190 -4.77 6.53 -6.29
CA LEU A 190 -5.19 5.62 -5.23
C LEU A 190 -6.30 4.74 -5.79
N LEU A 191 -5.99 3.48 -6.02
CA LEU A 191 -6.93 2.48 -6.49
C LEU A 191 -7.61 1.85 -5.28
N VAL A 192 -8.94 1.86 -5.26
CA VAL A 192 -9.75 1.23 -4.21
C VAL A 192 -10.42 0.00 -4.80
N PHE A 193 -10.01 -1.16 -4.33
CA PHE A 193 -10.63 -2.44 -4.67
C PHE A 193 -11.54 -2.90 -3.54
N GLN A 194 -12.65 -3.52 -3.91
CA GLN A 194 -13.55 -4.20 -2.97
C GLN A 194 -13.56 -5.70 -3.23
N LYS A 195 -13.52 -6.50 -2.16
CA LYS A 195 -13.70 -7.94 -2.26
C LYS A 195 -15.19 -8.26 -2.45
N LEU A 196 -15.49 -8.95 -3.57
CA LEU A 196 -16.83 -9.39 -3.88
C LEU A 196 -17.29 -10.50 -2.91
N GLY A 197 -18.60 -10.59 -2.68
CA GLY A 197 -19.22 -11.58 -1.83
C GLY A 197 -19.23 -12.98 -2.45
#